data_f35a36810b89211809958b52edf4948d
#
_entry.id   f35a36810b89211809958b52edf4948d
#
_cell.length_a   1.000
_cell.length_b   1.000
_cell.length_c   1.000
_cell.angle_alpha   90.00
_cell.angle_beta   90.00
_cell.angle_gamma   90.00
#
_symmetry.space_group_name_H-M   'P 1'
#
loop_
_entity.id
_entity.type
_entity.pdbx_description
1 polymer ?
#
loop_
_entity_poly.entity_id
_entity_poly.type
_entity_poly.pdbx_seq_one_letter_code
_entity_poly.pdbx_strand_id
1 'polypeptide(L)'
;MKRFLLLLAAFAGLLITGCNKNNQDDSLLLGSWKGYSRSHIILKNGEPVSPADYLNDLIKAGIMEEPEDEEEWADAIESLQEHIYDEYLMEGDEDLVLRFEKGGKLTSIYEDETPIVQNLVYSIEGNHLIVKDPNNPSEQETMIIKDLTAKELVLGFNSEDSAFISQPLVAKGYSVYHEISFRKIFLN
;
A
#
# COMPACT_ATOMS: atom_id res chain seq x y z
N MET A 1 -14.28 35.32 -27.14
CA MET A 1 -13.02 35.19 -26.38
C MET A 1 -13.09 35.62 -24.91
N LYS A 2 -13.92 36.62 -24.51
CA LYS A 2 -14.01 37.03 -23.10
C LYS A 2 -14.74 36.06 -22.15
N ARG A 3 -15.58 35.15 -22.66
CA ARG A 3 -16.33 34.19 -21.82
C ARG A 3 -15.52 32.95 -21.44
N PHE A 4 -14.44 32.66 -22.18
CA PHE A 4 -13.56 31.51 -21.88
C PHE A 4 -12.57 31.79 -20.74
N LEU A 5 -12.18 33.05 -20.56
CA LEU A 5 -11.28 33.47 -19.47
C LEU A 5 -11.95 33.46 -18.09
N LEU A 6 -13.27 33.65 -18.03
CA LEU A 6 -14.03 33.61 -16.77
C LEU A 6 -14.23 32.18 -16.26
N LEU A 7 -14.31 31.19 -17.17
CA LEU A 7 -14.39 29.78 -16.79
C LEU A 7 -13.06 29.23 -16.26
N LEU A 8 -11.92 29.73 -16.81
CA LEU A 8 -10.60 29.33 -16.30
C LEU A 8 -10.31 29.90 -14.90
N ALA A 9 -10.79 31.13 -14.62
CA ALA A 9 -10.64 31.75 -13.31
C ALA A 9 -11.50 31.07 -12.21
N ALA A 10 -12.68 30.54 -12.59
CA ALA A 10 -13.52 29.79 -11.67
C ALA A 10 -12.95 28.40 -11.33
N PHE A 11 -12.23 27.76 -12.27
CA PHE A 11 -11.56 26.46 -12.02
C PHE A 11 -10.30 26.61 -11.17
N ALA A 12 -9.55 27.70 -11.31
CA ALA A 12 -8.38 27.99 -10.48
C ALA A 12 -8.75 28.31 -9.02
N GLY A 13 -9.96 28.85 -8.78
CA GLY A 13 -10.45 29.14 -7.42
C GLY A 13 -10.90 27.91 -6.63
N LEU A 14 -11.26 26.81 -7.30
CA LEU A 14 -11.71 25.56 -6.65
C LEU A 14 -10.55 24.65 -6.22
N LEU A 15 -9.33 24.88 -6.71
CA LEU A 15 -8.15 24.10 -6.33
C LEU A 15 -7.45 24.62 -5.05
N ILE A 16 -7.90 25.74 -4.48
CA ILE A 16 -7.23 26.36 -3.32
C ILE A 16 -7.96 26.07 -2.00
N THR A 17 -9.17 25.48 -2.02
CA THR A 17 -9.92 25.20 -0.79
C THR A 17 -9.75 23.78 -0.24
N GLY A 18 -8.82 23.00 -0.76
CA GLY A 18 -8.46 21.65 -0.31
C GLY A 18 -7.22 21.56 0.57
N CYS A 19 -6.74 22.67 1.17
CA CYS A 19 -5.76 22.58 2.25
C CYS A 19 -6.46 22.13 3.53
N ASN A 20 -6.85 20.87 3.57
CA ASN A 20 -7.07 20.19 4.84
C ASN A 20 -5.67 20.06 5.47
N LYS A 21 -5.33 20.97 6.37
CA LYS A 21 -4.19 20.86 7.28
C LYS A 21 -4.49 19.74 8.28
N ASN A 22 -4.49 18.52 7.82
CA ASN A 22 -4.14 17.40 8.67
C ASN A 22 -2.61 17.49 8.83
N ASN A 23 -2.15 18.41 9.70
CA ASN A 23 -0.87 18.26 10.35
C ASN A 23 -1.04 17.00 11.20
N GLN A 24 -0.80 15.84 10.61
CA GLN A 24 -0.59 14.65 11.38
C GLN A 24 0.56 14.98 12.33
N ASP A 25 0.34 14.75 13.62
CA ASP A 25 1.37 15.03 14.62
C ASP A 25 2.52 14.05 14.42
N ASP A 26 3.56 14.46 13.72
CA ASP A 26 4.75 13.65 13.44
C ASP A 26 5.34 13.01 14.70
N SER A 27 5.03 13.58 15.89
CA SER A 27 5.45 13.04 17.17
C SER A 27 4.82 11.68 17.47
N LEU A 28 3.63 11.38 16.94
CA LEU A 28 2.98 10.08 17.11
C LEU A 28 3.73 8.98 16.34
N LEU A 29 4.32 9.31 15.19
CA LEU A 29 5.08 8.36 14.38
C LEU A 29 6.37 7.92 15.07
N LEU A 30 6.99 8.79 15.89
CA LEU A 30 8.26 8.49 16.54
C LEU A 30 8.16 7.25 17.44
N GLY A 31 9.17 6.37 17.34
CA GLY A 31 9.29 5.14 18.12
C GLY A 31 9.40 3.91 17.23
N SER A 32 9.21 2.73 17.82
CA SER A 32 9.31 1.45 17.13
C SER A 32 7.94 0.84 16.92
N TRP A 33 7.74 0.29 15.73
CA TRP A 33 6.48 -0.25 15.24
C TRP A 33 6.73 -1.64 14.68
N LYS A 34 5.99 -2.64 15.16
CA LYS A 34 6.09 -4.03 14.69
C LYS A 34 4.88 -4.39 13.85
N GLY A 35 5.10 -4.98 12.68
CA GLY A 35 4.04 -5.47 11.80
C GLY A 35 3.23 -6.58 12.47
N TYR A 36 1.93 -6.64 12.18
CA TYR A 36 1.08 -7.68 12.73
C TYR A 36 -0.05 -8.12 11.78
N SER A 37 -0.28 -7.40 10.70
CA SER A 37 -1.32 -7.74 9.73
C SER A 37 -1.02 -7.08 8.40
N ARG A 38 -1.36 -7.76 7.30
CA ARG A 38 -1.34 -7.23 5.94
C ARG A 38 -2.64 -7.62 5.23
N SER A 39 -3.22 -6.69 4.50
CA SER A 39 -4.33 -6.95 3.59
C SER A 39 -3.99 -6.52 2.17
N HIS A 40 -4.66 -7.11 1.19
CA HIS A 40 -4.46 -6.84 -0.22
C HIS A 40 -5.79 -6.59 -0.91
N ILE A 41 -5.77 -5.67 -1.88
CA ILE A 41 -6.90 -5.38 -2.75
C ILE A 41 -6.39 -5.34 -4.18
N ILE A 42 -6.95 -6.14 -5.06
CA ILE A 42 -6.67 -6.06 -6.49
C ILE A 42 -7.41 -4.86 -7.06
N LEU A 43 -6.68 -4.01 -7.76
CA LEU A 43 -7.21 -2.84 -8.46
C LEU A 43 -7.10 -3.04 -9.97
N LYS A 44 -8.06 -2.47 -10.71
CA LYS A 44 -7.99 -2.30 -12.16
C LYS A 44 -8.25 -0.84 -12.49
N ASN A 45 -7.27 -0.18 -13.08
CA ASN A 45 -7.27 1.27 -13.31
C ASN A 45 -7.55 2.10 -12.05
N GLY A 46 -7.09 1.63 -10.90
CA GLY A 46 -7.25 2.27 -9.59
C GLY A 46 -8.54 1.96 -8.84
N GLU A 47 -9.46 1.16 -9.42
CA GLU A 47 -10.72 0.77 -8.79
C GLU A 47 -10.65 -0.68 -8.29
N PRO A 48 -11.21 -1.01 -7.11
CA PRO A 48 -11.27 -2.37 -6.61
C PRO A 48 -12.00 -3.32 -7.55
N VAL A 49 -11.46 -4.53 -7.70
CA VAL A 49 -12.04 -5.59 -8.52
C VAL A 49 -12.50 -6.73 -7.60
N SER A 50 -13.68 -7.28 -7.86
CA SER A 50 -14.14 -8.45 -7.12
C SER A 50 -13.32 -9.71 -7.47
N PRO A 51 -13.19 -10.71 -6.57
CA PRO A 51 -12.53 -11.97 -6.89
C PRO A 51 -13.10 -12.63 -8.15
N ALA A 52 -14.43 -12.59 -8.33
CA ALA A 52 -15.09 -13.17 -9.49
C ALA A 52 -14.73 -12.45 -10.80
N ASP A 53 -14.68 -11.11 -10.79
CA ASP A 53 -14.27 -10.34 -11.97
C ASP A 53 -12.79 -10.53 -12.29
N TYR A 54 -11.94 -10.62 -11.26
CA TYR A 54 -10.52 -10.91 -11.41
C TYR A 54 -10.30 -12.31 -12.02
N LEU A 55 -11.00 -13.34 -11.51
CA LEU A 55 -10.97 -14.69 -12.07
C LEU A 55 -11.36 -14.70 -13.56
N ASN A 56 -12.47 -14.05 -13.91
CA ASN A 56 -12.88 -13.90 -15.31
C ASN A 56 -11.81 -13.28 -16.20
N ASP A 57 -11.10 -12.29 -15.71
CA ASP A 57 -10.05 -11.64 -16.49
C ASP A 57 -8.77 -12.47 -16.58
N LEU A 58 -8.46 -13.32 -15.58
CA LEU A 58 -7.40 -14.34 -15.64
C LEU A 58 -7.71 -15.38 -16.73
N ILE A 59 -8.93 -15.88 -16.77
CA ILE A 59 -9.39 -16.85 -17.80
C ILE A 59 -9.32 -16.24 -19.20
N LYS A 60 -9.88 -15.03 -19.39
CA LYS A 60 -9.80 -14.31 -20.68
C LYS A 60 -8.38 -13.98 -21.12
N ALA A 61 -7.45 -13.90 -20.19
CA ALA A 61 -6.03 -13.70 -20.47
C ALA A 61 -5.29 -15.01 -20.75
N GLY A 62 -5.94 -16.16 -20.64
CA GLY A 62 -5.36 -17.48 -20.81
C GLY A 62 -4.35 -17.86 -19.71
N ILE A 63 -4.49 -17.26 -18.52
CA ILE A 63 -3.61 -17.49 -17.37
C ILE A 63 -4.16 -18.64 -16.51
N MET A 64 -5.49 -18.76 -16.45
CA MET A 64 -6.21 -19.85 -15.80
C MET A 64 -7.13 -20.54 -16.80
N GLU A 65 -7.35 -21.81 -16.60
CA GLU A 65 -8.37 -22.58 -17.32
C GLU A 65 -9.77 -22.19 -16.78
N GLU A 66 -10.77 -22.24 -17.65
CA GLU A 66 -12.16 -22.00 -17.25
C GLU A 66 -12.66 -23.19 -16.43
N PRO A 67 -13.20 -22.97 -15.21
CA PRO A 67 -13.79 -24.03 -14.40
C PRO A 67 -14.93 -24.76 -15.15
N GLU A 68 -15.02 -26.09 -14.96
CA GLU A 68 -15.96 -26.92 -15.72
C GLU A 68 -17.41 -26.81 -15.23
N ASP A 69 -17.59 -26.50 -13.92
CA ASP A 69 -18.92 -26.42 -13.30
C ASP A 69 -19.00 -25.34 -12.21
N GLU A 70 -20.20 -25.20 -11.61
CA GLU A 70 -20.48 -24.18 -10.60
C GLU A 70 -19.68 -24.41 -9.29
N GLU A 71 -19.34 -25.64 -8.94
CA GLU A 71 -18.58 -25.98 -7.74
C GLU A 71 -17.13 -25.56 -7.93
N GLU A 72 -16.51 -25.85 -9.06
CA GLU A 72 -15.16 -25.41 -9.39
C GLU A 72 -15.05 -23.86 -9.48
N TRP A 73 -16.11 -23.19 -10.00
CA TRP A 73 -16.15 -21.72 -9.99
C TRP A 73 -16.18 -21.17 -8.58
N ALA A 74 -16.98 -21.77 -7.68
CA ALA A 74 -17.05 -21.34 -6.28
C ALA A 74 -15.71 -21.55 -5.57
N ASP A 75 -15.09 -22.72 -5.75
CA ASP A 75 -13.78 -23.05 -5.16
C ASP A 75 -12.67 -22.12 -5.65
N ALA A 76 -12.65 -21.81 -6.94
CA ALA A 76 -11.68 -20.87 -7.50
C ALA A 76 -11.84 -19.45 -6.95
N ILE A 77 -13.08 -18.96 -6.78
CA ILE A 77 -13.36 -17.65 -6.17
C ILE A 77 -12.96 -17.65 -4.70
N GLU A 78 -13.29 -18.70 -3.94
CA GLU A 78 -12.94 -18.85 -2.54
C GLU A 78 -11.41 -18.86 -2.35
N SER A 79 -10.70 -19.62 -3.18
CA SER A 79 -9.25 -19.67 -3.18
C SER A 79 -8.62 -18.29 -3.46
N LEU A 80 -9.15 -17.53 -4.43
CA LEU A 80 -8.70 -16.16 -4.68
C LEU A 80 -9.01 -15.22 -3.51
N GLN A 81 -10.18 -15.39 -2.88
CA GLN A 81 -10.56 -14.61 -1.70
C GLN A 81 -9.55 -14.85 -0.58
N GLU A 82 -9.29 -16.10 -0.21
CA GLU A 82 -8.39 -16.47 0.86
C GLU A 82 -6.94 -16.03 0.59
N HIS A 83 -6.44 -16.21 -0.63
CA HIS A 83 -5.02 -16.00 -0.93
C HIS A 83 -4.65 -14.55 -1.30
N ILE A 84 -5.62 -13.75 -1.77
CA ILE A 84 -5.32 -12.42 -2.32
C ILE A 84 -6.05 -11.30 -1.58
N TYR A 85 -7.27 -11.56 -1.07
CA TYR A 85 -8.11 -10.50 -0.51
C TYR A 85 -8.24 -10.54 1.00
N ASP A 86 -8.04 -11.71 1.62
CA ASP A 86 -8.18 -11.82 3.07
C ASP A 86 -6.97 -11.24 3.79
N GLU A 87 -7.22 -10.80 5.00
CA GLU A 87 -6.20 -10.29 5.90
C GLU A 87 -5.30 -11.45 6.36
N TYR A 88 -4.01 -11.39 6.00
CA TYR A 88 -3.04 -12.37 6.47
C TYR A 88 -1.67 -11.73 6.69
N LEU A 89 -0.82 -12.43 7.44
CA LEU A 89 0.59 -12.08 7.55
C LEU A 89 1.37 -12.83 6.48
N MET A 90 2.09 -12.12 5.63
CA MET A 90 3.12 -12.75 4.82
C MET A 90 4.27 -13.17 5.71
N GLU A 91 4.93 -14.26 5.37
CA GLU A 91 6.16 -14.66 6.03
C GLU A 91 7.14 -13.47 6.10
N GLY A 92 7.54 -13.09 7.30
CA GLY A 92 8.39 -11.94 7.57
C GLY A 92 7.68 -10.62 7.90
N ASP A 93 6.36 -10.47 7.71
CA ASP A 93 5.66 -9.21 8.10
C ASP A 93 5.64 -9.02 9.61
N GLU A 94 5.48 -10.11 10.37
CA GLU A 94 5.54 -10.09 11.83
C GLU A 94 6.97 -9.85 12.35
N ASP A 95 7.97 -10.01 11.49
CA ASP A 95 9.38 -9.76 11.81
C ASP A 95 9.83 -8.37 11.38
N LEU A 96 8.95 -7.62 10.65
CA LEU A 96 9.24 -6.26 10.23
C LEU A 96 9.05 -5.27 11.38
N VAL A 97 10.14 -4.62 11.76
CA VAL A 97 10.13 -3.51 12.72
C VAL A 97 10.59 -2.24 12.02
N LEU A 98 9.75 -1.20 12.10
CA LEU A 98 10.06 0.16 11.66
C LEU A 98 10.37 1.03 12.87
N ARG A 99 11.53 1.66 12.91
CA ARG A 99 11.92 2.61 13.95
C ARG A 99 12.07 4.00 13.37
N PHE A 100 11.14 4.89 13.75
CA PHE A 100 11.15 6.29 13.36
C PHE A 100 11.83 7.13 14.44
N GLU A 101 12.82 7.91 14.05
CA GLU A 101 13.62 8.76 14.94
C GLU A 101 13.50 10.24 14.52
N LYS A 102 13.80 11.13 15.46
CA LYS A 102 13.84 12.58 15.18
C LYS A 102 14.83 12.87 14.05
N GLY A 103 14.49 13.88 13.25
CA GLY A 103 15.33 14.30 12.13
C GLY A 103 15.18 13.45 10.88
N GLY A 104 14.04 12.75 10.73
CA GLY A 104 13.70 12.04 9.52
C GLY A 104 14.50 10.75 9.31
N LYS A 105 15.00 10.12 10.38
CA LYS A 105 15.70 8.82 10.30
C LYS A 105 14.71 7.71 10.50
N LEU A 106 14.77 6.70 9.62
CA LEU A 106 14.01 5.46 9.68
C LEU A 106 15.00 4.28 9.66
N THR A 107 14.83 3.36 10.59
CA THR A 107 15.50 2.05 10.54
C THR A 107 14.44 0.98 10.30
N SER A 108 14.58 0.22 9.22
CA SER A 108 13.79 -0.97 8.95
C SER A 108 14.61 -2.19 9.38
N ILE A 109 14.01 -3.06 10.16
CA ILE A 109 14.63 -4.25 10.72
C ILE A 109 13.74 -5.44 10.42
N TYR A 110 14.30 -6.45 9.75
CA TYR A 110 13.67 -7.77 9.68
C TYR A 110 14.34 -8.64 10.75
N GLU A 111 13.53 -9.07 11.73
CA GLU A 111 13.95 -9.88 12.89
C GLU A 111 13.94 -11.37 12.51
N ASP A 112 14.93 -11.81 11.72
CA ASP A 112 15.17 -13.21 11.37
C ASP A 112 16.42 -13.72 12.11
N GLU A 113 16.81 -15.01 11.90
CA GLU A 113 18.05 -15.61 12.41
C GLU A 113 19.29 -14.73 12.11
N THR A 114 19.28 -14.04 10.98
CA THR A 114 20.27 -13.00 10.62
C THR A 114 19.53 -11.70 10.33
N PRO A 115 19.39 -10.79 11.32
CA PRO A 115 18.64 -9.56 11.14
C PRO A 115 19.17 -8.71 9.97
N ILE A 116 18.26 -8.34 9.07
CA ILE A 116 18.56 -7.39 7.98
C ILE A 116 18.18 -5.99 8.47
N VAL A 117 19.16 -5.10 8.55
CA VAL A 117 18.96 -3.72 9.01
C VAL A 117 19.22 -2.76 7.87
N GLN A 118 18.22 -1.95 7.55
CA GLN A 118 18.33 -0.87 6.56
C GLN A 118 18.19 0.48 7.25
N ASN A 119 19.13 1.39 6.98
CA ASN A 119 19.09 2.76 7.46
C ASN A 119 18.59 3.66 6.34
N LEU A 120 17.40 4.20 6.53
CA LEU A 120 16.66 5.00 5.56
C LEU A 120 16.44 6.42 6.10
N VAL A 121 15.97 7.29 5.25
CA VAL A 121 15.45 8.60 5.65
C VAL A 121 14.00 8.73 5.26
N TYR A 122 13.22 9.46 6.05
CA TYR A 122 11.82 9.70 5.75
C TYR A 122 11.45 11.18 5.84
N SER A 123 10.40 11.54 5.12
CA SER A 123 9.67 12.79 5.26
C SER A 123 8.17 12.54 5.18
N ILE A 124 7.38 13.47 5.70
CA ILE A 124 5.91 13.41 5.64
C ILE A 124 5.42 14.63 4.86
N GLU A 125 4.59 14.37 3.86
CA GLU A 125 3.93 15.38 3.05
C GLU A 125 2.42 15.14 3.08
N GLY A 126 1.70 15.86 3.94
CA GLY A 126 0.28 15.59 4.20
C GLY A 126 0.10 14.25 4.90
N ASN A 127 -0.53 13.28 4.24
CA ASN A 127 -0.66 11.90 4.71
C ASN A 127 0.29 10.92 3.96
N HIS A 128 1.25 11.43 3.20
CA HIS A 128 2.22 10.60 2.50
C HIS A 128 3.51 10.48 3.32
N LEU A 129 3.88 9.25 3.61
CA LEU A 129 5.19 8.89 4.14
C LEU A 129 6.10 8.58 2.95
N ILE A 130 7.13 9.40 2.79
CA ILE A 130 8.12 9.26 1.72
C ILE A 130 9.38 8.70 2.34
N VAL A 131 9.81 7.54 1.87
CA VAL A 131 11.00 6.82 2.36
C VAL A 131 12.04 6.75 1.26
N LYS A 132 13.30 6.97 1.60
CA LYS A 132 14.44 6.96 0.66
C LYS A 132 15.64 6.23 1.26
N ASP A 133 16.36 5.52 0.41
CA ASP A 133 17.72 5.09 0.75
C ASP A 133 18.68 6.28 0.57
N PRO A 134 19.38 6.71 1.63
CA PRO A 134 20.36 7.82 1.53
C PRO A 134 21.53 7.49 0.60
N ASN A 135 21.82 6.20 0.36
CA ASN A 135 22.87 5.75 -0.55
C ASN A 135 22.41 5.63 -2.00
N ASN A 136 21.08 5.52 -2.23
CA ASN A 136 20.46 5.49 -3.54
C ASN A 136 19.24 6.43 -3.59
N PRO A 137 19.43 7.76 -3.67
CA PRO A 137 18.32 8.72 -3.59
C PRO A 137 17.29 8.61 -4.74
N SER A 138 17.61 7.89 -5.82
CA SER A 138 16.68 7.59 -6.90
C SER A 138 15.63 6.55 -6.51
N GLU A 139 15.91 5.72 -5.51
CA GLU A 139 14.97 4.77 -4.94
C GLU A 139 14.17 5.47 -3.84
N GLN A 140 12.93 5.77 -4.19
CA GLN A 140 11.98 6.42 -3.30
C GLN A 140 10.71 5.61 -3.30
N GLU A 141 10.24 5.27 -2.10
CA GLU A 141 8.91 4.69 -1.89
C GLU A 141 7.99 5.74 -1.27
N THR A 142 6.74 5.72 -1.67
CA THR A 142 5.71 6.61 -1.12
C THR A 142 4.55 5.75 -0.64
N MET A 143 4.28 5.84 0.65
CA MET A 143 3.18 5.14 1.31
C MET A 143 2.16 6.16 1.83
N ILE A 144 0.91 5.76 1.92
CA ILE A 144 -0.16 6.57 2.49
C ILE A 144 -0.30 6.17 3.96
N ILE A 145 -0.22 7.14 4.87
CA ILE A 145 -0.59 6.93 6.26
C ILE A 145 -2.11 6.94 6.33
N LYS A 146 -2.72 5.77 6.48
CA LYS A 146 -4.18 5.56 6.54
C LYS A 146 -4.71 5.82 7.93
N ASP A 147 -3.98 5.34 8.93
CA ASP A 147 -4.26 5.60 10.35
C ASP A 147 -2.95 5.77 11.12
N LEU A 148 -2.97 6.65 12.11
CA LEU A 148 -1.85 6.87 13.03
C LEU A 148 -2.39 7.30 14.38
N THR A 149 -2.27 6.41 15.33
CA THR A 149 -2.62 6.61 16.74
C THR A 149 -1.39 6.43 17.64
N ALA A 150 -1.56 6.58 18.93
CA ALA A 150 -0.49 6.30 19.90
C ALA A 150 -0.07 4.82 19.94
N LYS A 151 -0.86 3.90 19.37
CA LYS A 151 -0.66 2.45 19.46
C LYS A 151 -0.64 1.74 18.12
N GLU A 152 -1.17 2.35 17.07
CA GLU A 152 -1.39 1.74 15.77
C GLU A 152 -0.97 2.67 14.65
N LEU A 153 -0.33 2.10 13.62
CA LEU A 153 0.05 2.75 12.37
C LEU A 153 -0.40 1.84 11.24
N VAL A 154 -1.15 2.39 10.28
CA VAL A 154 -1.56 1.68 9.07
C VAL A 154 -0.96 2.41 7.86
N LEU A 155 -0.15 1.67 7.08
CA LEU A 155 0.48 2.16 5.86
C LEU A 155 -0.11 1.46 4.65
N GLY A 156 -0.51 2.24 3.64
CA GLY A 156 -1.04 1.75 2.37
C GLY A 156 -0.12 2.13 1.21
N PHE A 157 0.06 1.22 0.24
CA PHE A 157 0.83 1.49 -0.98
C PHE A 157 0.38 0.61 -2.15
N ASN A 158 0.61 1.09 -3.37
CA ASN A 158 0.38 0.31 -4.59
C ASN A 158 1.65 -0.42 -5.00
N SER A 159 1.48 -1.64 -5.50
CA SER A 159 2.54 -2.45 -6.07
C SER A 159 2.10 -3.07 -7.39
N GLU A 160 3.04 -3.27 -8.29
CA GLU A 160 2.89 -4.08 -9.50
C GLU A 160 3.54 -5.46 -9.29
N ASP A 161 3.54 -5.93 -8.05
CA ASP A 161 4.22 -7.17 -7.66
C ASP A 161 3.67 -8.37 -8.44
N SER A 162 4.56 -9.03 -9.16
CA SER A 162 4.23 -10.19 -9.97
C SER A 162 3.84 -11.44 -9.17
N ALA A 163 4.03 -11.43 -7.84
CA ALA A 163 3.56 -12.50 -6.98
C ALA A 163 2.03 -12.57 -6.94
N PHE A 164 1.36 -11.43 -7.10
CA PHE A 164 -0.11 -11.32 -7.05
C PHE A 164 -0.73 -11.08 -8.42
N ILE A 165 0.00 -10.47 -9.35
CA ILE A 165 -0.54 -10.10 -10.67
C ILE A 165 0.41 -10.55 -11.76
N SER A 166 -0.11 -11.31 -12.71
CA SER A 166 0.67 -11.71 -13.88
C SER A 166 0.93 -10.50 -14.81
N GLN A 167 2.10 -10.48 -15.46
CA GLN A 167 2.53 -9.40 -16.35
C GLN A 167 1.50 -9.01 -17.42
N PRO A 168 0.76 -9.94 -18.07
CA PRO A 168 -0.29 -9.60 -19.01
C PRO A 168 -1.43 -8.77 -18.41
N LEU A 169 -1.70 -8.89 -17.11
CA LEU A 169 -2.72 -8.11 -16.41
C LEU A 169 -2.18 -6.75 -15.97
N VAL A 170 -0.92 -6.64 -15.57
CA VAL A 170 -0.28 -5.33 -15.31
C VAL A 170 -0.41 -4.43 -16.54
N ALA A 171 -0.13 -4.96 -17.74
CA ALA A 171 -0.32 -4.23 -19.00
C ALA A 171 -1.78 -3.80 -19.27
N LYS A 172 -2.76 -4.39 -18.58
CA LYS A 172 -4.19 -4.04 -18.64
C LYS A 172 -4.64 -3.11 -17.52
N GLY A 173 -3.70 -2.52 -16.76
CA GLY A 173 -3.96 -1.57 -15.68
C GLY A 173 -4.27 -2.21 -14.33
N TYR A 174 -3.88 -3.47 -14.14
CA TYR A 174 -3.98 -4.11 -12.82
C TYR A 174 -2.81 -3.71 -11.92
N SER A 175 -3.11 -3.53 -10.65
CA SER A 175 -2.15 -3.33 -9.56
C SER A 175 -2.68 -3.94 -8.27
N VAL A 176 -1.83 -4.15 -7.29
CA VAL A 176 -2.22 -4.52 -5.92
C VAL A 176 -2.08 -3.31 -5.03
N TYR A 177 -3.11 -3.06 -4.24
CA TYR A 177 -3.02 -2.14 -3.12
C TYR A 177 -2.81 -2.95 -1.84
N HIS A 178 -1.76 -2.63 -1.11
CA HIS A 178 -1.42 -3.27 0.16
C HIS A 178 -1.72 -2.33 1.31
N GLU A 179 -2.24 -2.86 2.41
CA GLU A 179 -2.26 -2.19 3.70
C GLU A 179 -1.50 -3.05 4.70
N ILE A 180 -0.52 -2.46 5.39
CA ILE A 180 0.22 -3.10 6.48
C ILE A 180 -0.10 -2.37 7.76
N SER A 181 -0.51 -3.12 8.77
CA SER A 181 -0.80 -2.63 10.10
C SER A 181 0.33 -2.93 11.06
N PHE A 182 0.70 -1.93 11.85
CA PHE A 182 1.79 -2.00 12.83
C PHE A 182 1.29 -1.61 14.20
N ARG A 183 1.81 -2.27 15.23
CA ARG A 183 1.62 -1.90 16.64
C ARG A 183 2.87 -1.25 17.20
N LYS A 184 2.68 -0.21 18.00
CA LYS A 184 3.78 0.43 18.73
C LYS A 184 4.36 -0.51 19.76
N ILE A 185 5.67 -0.70 19.72
CA ILE A 185 6.40 -1.48 20.70
C ILE A 185 7.31 -0.56 21.53
N PHE A 186 7.45 -0.90 22.80
CA PHE A 186 8.37 -0.21 23.72
C PHE A 186 9.58 -1.12 23.89
N LEU A 187 10.69 -0.75 23.28
CA LEU A 187 11.96 -1.44 23.52
C LEU A 187 12.44 -1.04 24.92
N ASN A 188 12.49 -2.01 25.83
CA ASN A 188 13.01 -1.85 27.19
C ASN A 188 14.53 -1.71 27.16
#